data_23e1f081f28d09705747ddb7e99af75b
#
_entry.id   23e1f081f28d09705747ddb7e99af75b
#
_cell.length_a   1.000
_cell.length_b   1.000
_cell.length_c   1.000
_cell.angle_alpha   90.00
_cell.angle_beta   90.00
_cell.angle_gamma   90.00
#
_symmetry.space_group_name_H-M   'P 1'
#
loop_
_entity.id
_entity.type
_entity.pdbx_description
1 polymer ?
#
loop_
_entity_poly.entity_id
_entity_poly.type
_entity_poly.pdbx_seq_one_letter_code
_entity_poly.pdbx_strand_id
1 'polypeptide(L)'
;MKNRIVLALACLLCLGAGGFIGYQQFAAKTPPLDELKGIALPDTEQQLRNGSEWMGKVVVVNHWATWCGPCREEIPLLVEFNRLMAGEGVQVLGIAHDQLDASRRFGDEVGMDYPSFVAVVGGHKLLAAQGNDKSGALPYTVVFDRSGKISSTKLGIVTMEELQSMVQPLL
;
A
#
# COMPACT_ATOMS: atom_id res chain seq x y z
N MET A 1 -0.96 42.76 -37.94
CA MET A 1 -1.35 42.51 -36.55
C MET A 1 -2.20 41.25 -36.40
N LYS A 2 -3.23 41.03 -37.25
CA LYS A 2 -4.12 39.84 -37.19
C LYS A 2 -3.38 38.50 -37.26
N ASN A 3 -2.40 38.32 -38.15
CA ASN A 3 -1.69 37.05 -38.29
C ASN A 3 -0.82 36.67 -37.07
N ARG A 4 -0.28 37.66 -36.36
CA ARG A 4 0.54 37.38 -35.13
C ARG A 4 -0.33 36.91 -33.96
N ILE A 5 -1.58 37.42 -33.86
CA ILE A 5 -2.54 37.00 -32.84
C ILE A 5 -3.04 35.60 -33.12
N VAL A 6 -3.31 35.24 -34.37
CA VAL A 6 -3.73 33.89 -34.77
C VAL A 6 -2.64 32.87 -34.50
N LEU A 7 -1.35 33.20 -34.81
CA LEU A 7 -0.22 32.33 -34.48
C LEU A 7 -0.06 32.12 -32.97
N ALA A 8 -0.17 33.18 -32.18
CA ALA A 8 -0.06 33.08 -30.71
C ALA A 8 -1.17 32.23 -30.11
N LEU A 9 -2.40 32.36 -30.57
CA LEU A 9 -3.53 31.54 -30.14
C LEU A 9 -3.35 30.07 -30.54
N ALA A 10 -2.85 29.78 -31.72
CA ALA A 10 -2.57 28.42 -32.18
C ALA A 10 -1.46 27.76 -31.31
N CYS A 11 -0.38 28.49 -30.98
CA CYS A 11 0.66 28.00 -30.10
C CYS A 11 0.15 27.70 -28.69
N LEU A 12 -0.70 28.58 -28.12
CA LEU A 12 -1.31 28.34 -26.80
C LEU A 12 -2.22 27.08 -26.78
N LEU A 13 -3.00 26.89 -27.84
CA LEU A 13 -3.83 25.70 -27.98
C LEU A 13 -3.00 24.41 -28.11
N CYS A 14 -1.91 24.44 -28.88
CA CYS A 14 -1.00 23.33 -29.03
C CYS A 14 -0.29 22.99 -27.71
N LEU A 15 0.16 23.99 -26.95
CA LEU A 15 0.77 23.80 -25.64
C LEU A 15 -0.23 23.25 -24.61
N GLY A 16 -1.47 23.78 -24.62
CA GLY A 16 -2.54 23.27 -23.74
C GLY A 16 -2.94 21.86 -24.08
N ALA A 17 -3.12 21.53 -25.35
CA ALA A 17 -3.46 20.14 -25.78
C ALA A 17 -2.33 19.18 -25.52
N GLY A 18 -1.08 19.55 -25.81
CA GLY A 18 0.10 18.72 -25.55
C GLY A 18 0.30 18.45 -24.05
N GLY A 19 0.13 19.49 -23.22
CA GLY A 19 0.19 19.37 -21.75
C GLY A 19 -0.92 18.47 -21.19
N PHE A 20 -2.14 18.62 -21.71
CA PHE A 20 -3.29 17.79 -21.28
C PHE A 20 -3.15 16.31 -21.69
N ILE A 21 -2.71 16.05 -22.92
CA ILE A 21 -2.46 14.68 -23.40
C ILE A 21 -1.30 14.05 -22.63
N GLY A 22 -0.21 14.80 -22.38
CA GLY A 22 0.92 14.34 -21.57
C GLY A 22 0.50 14.02 -20.14
N TYR A 23 -0.33 14.87 -19.52
CA TYR A 23 -0.88 14.61 -18.19
C TYR A 23 -1.76 13.36 -18.15
N GLN A 24 -2.67 13.18 -19.12
CA GLN A 24 -3.50 11.98 -19.20
C GLN A 24 -2.68 10.71 -19.39
N GLN A 25 -1.65 10.73 -20.23
CA GLN A 25 -0.78 9.57 -20.45
C GLN A 25 0.08 9.26 -19.22
N PHE A 26 0.50 10.26 -18.48
CA PHE A 26 1.22 10.08 -17.22
C PHE A 26 0.29 9.53 -16.13
N ALA A 27 -0.89 10.11 -15.96
CA ALA A 27 -1.89 9.64 -15.00
C ALA A 27 -2.36 8.21 -15.30
N ALA A 28 -2.50 7.84 -16.59
CA ALA A 28 -2.88 6.50 -16.99
C ALA A 28 -1.78 5.42 -16.77
N LYS A 29 -0.52 5.85 -16.54
CA LYS A 29 0.61 4.95 -16.27
C LYS A 29 0.85 4.69 -14.79
N THR A 30 0.27 5.49 -13.91
CA THR A 30 0.41 5.30 -12.46
C THR A 30 -0.62 4.26 -12.02
N PRO A 31 -0.20 3.10 -11.51
CA PRO A 31 -1.15 2.11 -11.00
C PRO A 31 -1.99 2.71 -9.88
N PRO A 32 -3.29 2.36 -9.80
CA PRO A 32 -4.14 2.83 -8.71
C PRO A 32 -3.66 2.26 -7.36
N LEU A 33 -3.84 3.04 -6.29
CA LEU A 33 -3.37 2.68 -4.94
C LEU A 33 -4.19 1.55 -4.28
N ASP A 34 -5.33 1.19 -4.87
CA ASP A 34 -6.15 0.05 -4.49
C ASP A 34 -5.66 -1.28 -5.10
N GLU A 35 -4.61 -1.23 -5.92
CA GLU A 35 -3.91 -2.41 -6.42
C GLU A 35 -2.52 -2.53 -5.76
N LEU A 36 -2.08 -3.77 -5.51
CA LEU A 36 -0.78 -4.05 -4.89
C LEU A 36 0.39 -3.35 -5.62
N LYS A 37 0.41 -3.41 -6.94
CA LYS A 37 1.44 -2.76 -7.79
C LYS A 37 1.46 -1.23 -7.68
N GLY A 38 0.40 -0.60 -7.16
CA GLY A 38 0.35 0.84 -6.90
C GLY A 38 1.08 1.26 -5.62
N ILE A 39 1.41 0.31 -4.75
CA ILE A 39 2.15 0.59 -3.52
C ILE A 39 3.62 0.77 -3.87
N ALA A 40 4.15 1.97 -3.63
CA ALA A 40 5.58 2.27 -3.77
C ALA A 40 6.00 3.15 -2.59
N LEU A 41 6.69 2.57 -1.63
CA LEU A 41 7.08 3.19 -0.37
C LEU A 41 8.51 2.80 0.03
N PRO A 42 9.22 3.64 0.80
CA PRO A 42 10.46 3.21 1.44
C PRO A 42 10.17 2.17 2.52
N ASP A 43 11.00 1.14 2.59
CA ASP A 43 10.98 0.19 3.70
C ASP A 43 11.75 0.72 4.93
N THR A 44 11.88 -0.10 5.96
CA THR A 44 12.61 0.26 7.19
C THR A 44 14.10 0.47 6.97
N GLU A 45 14.70 -0.03 5.88
CA GLU A 45 16.08 0.25 5.45
C GLU A 45 16.19 1.45 4.49
N GLN A 46 15.10 2.20 4.29
CA GLN A 46 14.98 3.36 3.40
C GLN A 46 15.16 3.02 1.92
N GLN A 47 14.99 1.75 1.53
CA GLN A 47 14.98 1.33 0.15
C GLN A 47 13.58 1.47 -0.42
N LEU A 48 13.45 2.14 -1.58
CA LEU A 48 12.16 2.22 -2.26
C LEU A 48 11.80 0.84 -2.80
N ARG A 49 10.72 0.29 -2.27
CA ARG A 49 10.17 -1.01 -2.68
C ARG A 49 8.84 -0.79 -3.39
N ASN A 50 8.53 -1.69 -4.28
CA ASN A 50 7.27 -1.63 -5.03
C ASN A 50 6.47 -2.91 -4.82
N GLY A 51 5.16 -2.79 -4.60
CA GLY A 51 4.26 -3.92 -4.39
C GLY A 51 4.25 -4.93 -5.55
N SER A 52 4.69 -4.54 -6.74
CA SER A 52 4.87 -5.45 -7.87
C SER A 52 5.86 -6.60 -7.61
N GLU A 53 6.74 -6.47 -6.60
CA GLU A 53 7.68 -7.52 -6.18
C GLU A 53 6.97 -8.78 -5.66
N TRP A 54 5.74 -8.61 -5.19
CA TRP A 54 4.92 -9.71 -4.64
C TRP A 54 3.77 -10.14 -5.53
N MET A 55 3.73 -9.68 -6.79
CA MET A 55 2.73 -10.18 -7.75
C MET A 55 2.86 -11.69 -7.92
N GLY A 56 1.71 -12.37 -8.06
CA GLY A 56 1.64 -13.83 -8.10
C GLY A 56 1.55 -14.51 -6.73
N LYS A 57 1.72 -13.75 -5.64
CA LYS A 57 1.45 -14.22 -4.27
C LYS A 57 0.11 -13.68 -3.76
N VAL A 58 -0.46 -14.36 -2.78
CA VAL A 58 -1.49 -13.76 -1.92
C VAL A 58 -0.78 -12.86 -0.92
N VAL A 59 -1.18 -11.58 -0.83
CA VAL A 59 -0.47 -10.61 0.00
C VAL A 59 -1.40 -10.07 1.08
N VAL A 60 -0.98 -10.18 2.32
CA VAL A 60 -1.66 -9.59 3.48
C VAL A 60 -0.93 -8.30 3.86
N VAL A 61 -1.56 -7.16 3.61
CA VAL A 61 -1.04 -5.84 3.99
C VAL A 61 -1.69 -5.40 5.29
N ASN A 62 -0.89 -5.16 6.30
CA ASN A 62 -1.35 -4.64 7.59
C ASN A 62 -0.89 -3.19 7.78
N HIS A 63 -1.84 -2.28 7.94
CA HIS A 63 -1.61 -0.89 8.29
C HIS A 63 -1.58 -0.73 9.80
N TRP A 64 -0.49 -0.22 10.34
CA TRP A 64 -0.23 -0.15 11.77
C TRP A 64 0.53 1.11 12.19
N ALA A 65 0.69 1.31 13.51
CA ALA A 65 1.56 2.33 14.08
C ALA A 65 2.01 1.94 15.50
N THR A 66 3.14 2.47 15.96
CA THR A 66 3.67 2.18 17.30
C THR A 66 2.82 2.79 18.42
N TRP A 67 2.14 3.89 18.14
CA TRP A 67 1.20 4.55 19.06
C TRP A 67 -0.19 3.88 19.10
N CYS A 68 -0.46 2.92 18.22
CA CYS A 68 -1.72 2.19 18.14
C CYS A 68 -1.65 0.94 19.04
N GLY A 69 -2.28 0.96 20.20
CA GLY A 69 -2.30 -0.16 21.16
C GLY A 69 -2.74 -1.48 20.52
N PRO A 70 -3.95 -1.53 19.91
CA PRO A 70 -4.45 -2.73 19.24
C PRO A 70 -3.53 -3.27 18.13
N CYS A 71 -2.81 -2.37 17.40
CA CYS A 71 -1.84 -2.80 16.39
C CYS A 71 -0.68 -3.58 17.02
N ARG A 72 -0.17 -3.10 18.16
CA ARG A 72 0.92 -3.76 18.88
C ARG A 72 0.55 -5.15 19.39
N GLU A 73 -0.73 -5.35 19.69
CA GLU A 73 -1.26 -6.64 20.15
C GLU A 73 -1.34 -7.67 19.02
N GLU A 74 -1.67 -7.26 17.79
CA GLU A 74 -1.84 -8.20 16.66
C GLU A 74 -0.54 -8.51 15.91
N ILE A 75 0.48 -7.64 15.91
CA ILE A 75 1.70 -7.82 15.12
C ILE A 75 2.42 -9.14 15.42
N PRO A 76 2.57 -9.62 16.68
CA PRO A 76 3.16 -10.94 16.94
C PRO A 76 2.42 -12.09 16.24
N LEU A 77 1.09 -12.00 16.14
CA LEU A 77 0.28 -12.98 15.41
C LEU A 77 0.56 -12.91 13.90
N LEU A 78 0.74 -11.72 13.34
CA LEU A 78 1.11 -11.55 11.92
C LEU A 78 2.52 -12.09 11.62
N VAL A 79 3.46 -11.97 12.56
CA VAL A 79 4.79 -12.62 12.46
C VAL A 79 4.65 -14.14 12.41
N GLU A 80 3.86 -14.72 13.29
CA GLU A 80 3.58 -16.16 13.29
C GLU A 80 2.89 -16.60 11.99
N PHE A 81 1.85 -15.85 11.57
CA PHE A 81 1.12 -16.13 10.34
C PHE A 81 2.04 -16.09 9.10
N ASN A 82 2.94 -15.09 9.01
CA ASN A 82 3.91 -14.99 7.91
C ASN A 82 4.79 -16.25 7.83
N ARG A 83 5.29 -16.72 8.96
CA ARG A 83 6.14 -17.94 9.02
C ARG A 83 5.37 -19.20 8.62
N LEU A 84 4.15 -19.34 9.10
CA LEU A 84 3.31 -20.50 8.79
C LEU A 84 2.94 -20.56 7.30
N MET A 85 2.69 -19.41 6.67
CA MET A 85 2.14 -19.34 5.32
C MET A 85 3.18 -19.06 4.23
N ALA A 86 4.45 -18.83 4.58
CA ALA A 86 5.50 -18.49 3.61
C ALA A 86 5.68 -19.54 2.51
N GLY A 87 5.54 -20.84 2.83
CA GLY A 87 5.61 -21.96 1.89
C GLY A 87 4.40 -22.10 0.96
N GLU A 88 3.27 -21.49 1.30
CA GLU A 88 2.01 -21.55 0.56
C GLU A 88 1.83 -20.42 -0.48
N GLY A 89 2.87 -19.61 -0.68
CA GLY A 89 2.82 -18.48 -1.60
C GLY A 89 2.07 -17.26 -1.04
N VAL A 90 2.04 -17.13 0.28
CA VAL A 90 1.53 -15.97 1.01
C VAL A 90 2.68 -15.09 1.47
N GLN A 91 2.46 -13.79 1.52
CA GLN A 91 3.40 -12.81 2.05
C GLN A 91 2.68 -11.78 2.92
N VAL A 92 3.16 -11.56 4.13
CA VAL A 92 2.72 -10.42 4.95
C VAL A 92 3.60 -9.21 4.66
N LEU A 93 2.97 -8.04 4.58
CA LEU A 93 3.63 -6.74 4.46
C LEU A 93 3.07 -5.79 5.52
N GLY A 94 3.93 -5.05 6.20
CA GLY A 94 3.54 -3.97 7.11
C GLY A 94 3.54 -2.61 6.40
N ILE A 95 2.59 -1.73 6.74
CA ILE A 95 2.63 -0.31 6.37
C ILE A 95 2.51 0.50 7.66
N ALA A 96 3.65 1.02 8.13
CA ALA A 96 3.73 1.83 9.33
C ALA A 96 3.31 3.28 9.05
N HIS A 97 2.28 3.75 9.71
CA HIS A 97 1.83 5.16 9.73
C HIS A 97 2.54 5.90 10.86
N ASP A 98 3.88 5.89 10.82
CA ASP A 98 4.72 6.34 11.92
C ASP A 98 6.09 6.84 11.43
N GLN A 99 6.92 7.30 12.37
CA GLN A 99 8.30 7.65 12.10
C GLN A 99 9.16 6.39 11.89
N LEU A 100 10.13 6.50 10.98
CA LEU A 100 11.03 5.41 10.61
C LEU A 100 11.70 4.74 11.82
N ASP A 101 12.33 5.56 12.68
CA ASP A 101 13.09 5.05 13.83
C ASP A 101 12.19 4.35 14.87
N ALA A 102 10.97 4.83 15.05
CA ALA A 102 9.99 4.20 15.93
C ALA A 102 9.54 2.86 15.37
N SER A 103 9.23 2.83 14.08
CA SER A 103 8.79 1.61 13.37
C SER A 103 9.87 0.53 13.38
N ARG A 104 11.13 0.93 13.11
CA ARG A 104 12.27 -0.01 13.12
C ARG A 104 12.48 -0.63 14.50
N ARG A 105 12.61 0.23 15.55
CA ARG A 105 12.81 -0.26 16.93
C ARG A 105 11.70 -1.22 17.37
N PHE A 106 10.46 -0.89 17.08
CA PHE A 106 9.34 -1.76 17.43
C PHE A 106 9.37 -3.07 16.63
N GLY A 107 9.68 -3.02 15.33
CA GLY A 107 9.85 -4.22 14.49
C GLY A 107 10.92 -5.16 15.04
N ASP A 108 12.07 -4.61 15.46
CA ASP A 108 13.16 -5.38 16.09
C ASP A 108 12.72 -6.00 17.43
N GLU A 109 12.01 -5.22 18.27
CA GLU A 109 11.50 -5.66 19.57
C GLU A 109 10.57 -6.88 19.47
N VAL A 110 9.68 -6.89 18.46
CA VAL A 110 8.68 -7.98 18.27
C VAL A 110 9.16 -9.08 17.33
N GLY A 111 10.38 -8.97 16.80
CA GLY A 111 10.93 -9.94 15.85
C GLY A 111 10.18 -9.99 14.52
N MET A 112 9.77 -8.82 13.99
CA MET A 112 9.11 -8.68 12.70
C MET A 112 10.06 -9.12 11.58
N ASP A 113 9.70 -10.21 10.89
CA ASP A 113 10.51 -10.84 9.84
C ASP A 113 9.92 -10.71 8.44
N TYR A 114 8.93 -9.84 8.28
CA TYR A 114 8.33 -9.50 6.99
C TYR A 114 8.62 -8.03 6.61
N PRO A 115 8.64 -7.70 5.32
CA PRO A 115 8.89 -6.32 4.87
C PRO A 115 7.89 -5.34 5.47
N SER A 116 8.40 -4.25 6.04
CA SER A 116 7.57 -3.17 6.56
C SER A 116 7.98 -1.85 5.89
N PHE A 117 6.99 -1.14 5.37
CA PHE A 117 7.12 0.15 4.72
C PHE A 117 6.78 1.27 5.68
N VAL A 118 7.29 2.47 5.39
CA VAL A 118 7.02 3.65 6.20
C VAL A 118 6.24 4.67 5.38
N ALA A 119 5.00 4.93 5.80
CA ALA A 119 4.06 5.81 5.10
C ALA A 119 3.83 7.12 5.88
N VAL A 120 4.91 7.86 6.19
CA VAL A 120 4.82 9.17 6.88
C VAL A 120 4.02 10.18 6.06
N VAL A 121 4.25 10.18 4.73
CA VAL A 121 3.55 11.06 3.78
C VAL A 121 2.72 10.21 2.83
N GLY A 122 1.45 10.54 2.69
CA GLY A 122 0.56 9.83 1.75
C GLY A 122 -0.10 8.56 2.31
N GLY A 123 0.27 8.10 3.51
CA GLY A 123 -0.34 6.92 4.12
C GLY A 123 -1.86 7.01 4.25
N HIS A 124 -2.40 8.19 4.53
CA HIS A 124 -3.85 8.42 4.60
C HIS A 124 -4.54 8.23 3.24
N LYS A 125 -3.89 8.66 2.15
CA LYS A 125 -4.40 8.43 0.79
C LYS A 125 -4.39 6.96 0.43
N LEU A 126 -3.37 6.23 0.86
CA LEU A 126 -3.26 4.80 0.64
C LEU A 126 -4.35 4.04 1.41
N LEU A 127 -4.56 4.36 2.69
CA LEU A 127 -5.68 3.80 3.48
C LEU A 127 -7.03 4.06 2.81
N ALA A 128 -7.28 5.30 2.37
CA ALA A 128 -8.53 5.67 1.72
C ALA A 128 -8.73 4.91 0.40
N ALA A 129 -7.70 4.78 -0.43
CA ALA A 129 -7.75 4.04 -1.68
C ALA A 129 -8.04 2.54 -1.46
N GLN A 130 -7.61 2.01 -0.32
CA GLN A 130 -7.81 0.61 0.05
C GLN A 130 -9.10 0.37 0.87
N GLY A 131 -10.00 1.34 0.91
CA GLY A 131 -11.35 1.20 1.47
C GLY A 131 -11.50 1.70 2.91
N ASN A 132 -10.47 2.28 3.52
CA ASN A 132 -10.55 2.89 4.86
C ASN A 132 -10.59 4.43 4.79
N ASP A 133 -11.45 4.96 3.93
CA ASP A 133 -11.62 6.38 3.67
C ASP A 133 -12.42 7.12 4.76
N LYS A 134 -13.33 6.42 5.44
CA LYS A 134 -14.25 7.02 6.42
C LYS A 134 -13.66 7.20 7.79
N SER A 135 -12.89 6.23 8.27
CA SER A 135 -12.36 6.25 9.63
C SER A 135 -10.88 6.58 9.74
N GLY A 136 -10.08 6.15 8.77
CA GLY A 136 -8.62 6.19 8.85
C GLY A 136 -8.06 5.45 10.06
N ALA A 137 -8.90 4.62 10.73
CA ALA A 137 -8.55 3.95 11.97
C ALA A 137 -7.62 2.76 11.74
N LEU A 138 -6.80 2.46 12.75
CA LEU A 138 -5.86 1.34 12.77
C LEU A 138 -6.20 0.39 13.93
N PRO A 139 -5.84 -0.90 13.81
CA PRO A 139 -5.21 -1.53 12.65
C PRO A 139 -6.18 -1.74 11.49
N TYR A 140 -5.64 -1.86 10.28
CA TYR A 140 -6.43 -2.16 9.10
C TYR A 140 -5.69 -3.16 8.21
N THR A 141 -6.33 -4.29 7.93
CA THR A 141 -5.74 -5.36 7.14
C THR A 141 -6.43 -5.46 5.78
N VAL A 142 -5.63 -5.58 4.72
CA VAL A 142 -6.07 -5.71 3.33
C VAL A 142 -5.44 -6.96 2.75
N VAL A 143 -6.24 -7.83 2.14
CA VAL A 143 -5.75 -9.02 1.45
C VAL A 143 -5.87 -8.82 -0.05
N PHE A 144 -4.75 -9.00 -0.74
CA PHE A 144 -4.66 -8.96 -2.19
C PHE A 144 -4.56 -10.38 -2.74
N ASP A 145 -5.28 -10.65 -3.82
CA ASP A 145 -5.17 -11.89 -4.57
C ASP A 145 -3.86 -11.95 -5.39
N ARG A 146 -3.61 -13.07 -6.04
CA ARG A 146 -2.41 -13.29 -6.87
C ARG A 146 -2.31 -12.33 -8.07
N SER A 147 -3.42 -11.72 -8.50
CA SER A 147 -3.45 -10.68 -9.53
C SER A 147 -3.12 -9.28 -8.99
N GLY A 148 -2.97 -9.13 -7.67
CA GLY A 148 -2.69 -7.88 -6.98
C GLY A 148 -3.91 -6.99 -6.77
N LYS A 149 -5.12 -7.55 -6.86
CA LYS A 149 -6.38 -6.85 -6.55
C LYS A 149 -6.83 -7.14 -5.13
N ILE A 150 -7.50 -6.16 -4.51
CA ILE A 150 -8.09 -6.34 -3.18
C ILE A 150 -9.17 -7.42 -3.25
N SER A 151 -9.02 -8.44 -2.41
CA SER A 151 -9.98 -9.53 -2.21
C SER A 151 -10.85 -9.29 -0.98
N SER A 152 -10.25 -8.87 0.13
CA SER A 152 -10.97 -8.63 1.38
C SER A 152 -10.24 -7.63 2.27
N THR A 153 -10.96 -7.03 3.20
CA THR A 153 -10.43 -6.07 4.17
C THR A 153 -11.01 -6.31 5.56
N LYS A 154 -10.26 -5.91 6.59
CA LYS A 154 -10.69 -5.97 7.98
C LYS A 154 -10.23 -4.73 8.73
N LEU A 155 -11.14 -4.04 9.39
CA LEU A 155 -10.85 -2.98 10.35
C LEU A 155 -10.84 -3.56 11.76
N GLY A 156 -9.84 -3.17 12.56
CA GLY A 156 -9.61 -3.69 13.90
C GLY A 156 -8.72 -4.93 13.91
N ILE A 157 -8.45 -5.44 15.10
CA ILE A 157 -7.58 -6.62 15.33
C ILE A 157 -8.08 -7.82 14.53
N VAL A 158 -7.16 -8.54 13.89
CA VAL A 158 -7.42 -9.82 13.22
C VAL A 158 -7.05 -10.98 14.12
N THR A 159 -7.77 -12.09 14.00
CA THR A 159 -7.41 -13.36 14.60
C THR A 159 -6.74 -14.29 13.57
N MET A 160 -6.13 -15.38 14.05
CA MET A 160 -5.52 -16.41 13.16
C MET A 160 -6.58 -17.03 12.25
N GLU A 161 -7.78 -17.33 12.79
CA GLU A 161 -8.89 -17.91 12.04
C GLU A 161 -9.41 -16.94 10.97
N GLU A 162 -9.51 -15.65 11.29
CA GLU A 162 -9.91 -14.63 10.32
C GLU A 162 -8.89 -14.52 9.19
N LEU A 163 -7.58 -14.43 9.50
CA LEU A 163 -6.53 -14.39 8.48
C LEU A 163 -6.57 -15.62 7.57
N GLN A 164 -6.69 -16.82 8.16
CA GLN A 164 -6.82 -18.06 7.40
C GLN A 164 -8.05 -18.06 6.52
N SER A 165 -9.22 -17.61 7.02
CA SER A 165 -10.44 -17.55 6.25
C SER A 165 -10.38 -16.56 5.08
N MET A 166 -9.64 -15.45 5.22
CA MET A 166 -9.44 -14.45 4.17
C MET A 166 -8.48 -14.94 3.09
N VAL A 167 -7.49 -15.75 3.45
CA VAL A 167 -6.38 -16.17 2.57
C VAL A 167 -6.67 -17.50 1.89
N GLN A 168 -7.27 -18.48 2.60
CA GLN A 168 -7.48 -19.85 2.10
C GLN A 168 -8.18 -19.94 0.73
N PRO A 169 -9.22 -19.14 0.43
CA PRO A 169 -9.88 -19.17 -0.89
C PRO A 169 -9.02 -18.70 -2.05
N LEU A 170 -7.84 -18.10 -1.78
CA LEU A 170 -6.96 -17.48 -2.76
C LEU A 170 -5.72 -18.33 -3.07
N LEU A 171 -5.51 -19.42 -2.33
CA LEU A 171 -4.40 -20.34 -2.51
C LEU A 171 -4.65 -21.30 -3.69
#